data_fc73f0f381355f44cd1bbd9bb98d3127
#
_entry.id   fc73f0f381355f44cd1bbd9bb98d3127
#
_cell.length_a   1.000
_cell.length_b   1.000
_cell.length_c   1.000
_cell.angle_alpha   90.00
_cell.angle_beta   90.00
_cell.angle_gamma   90.00
#
_symmetry.space_group_name_H-M   'P 1'
#
loop_
_entity.id
_entity.type
_entity.pdbx_description
1 polymer ?
#
loop_
_entity_poly.entity_id
_entity_poly.type
_entity_poly.pdbx_seq_one_letter_code
_entity_poly.pdbx_strand_id
1 'polypeptide(L)'
;MKPLTREQRDASVRYLLEKNTLYTFDDLVTVVELLRSEGGCPWDREQTHKSIRNDFIEETYEVIEAIDTEDPVLLREELGDVLLQVVFHARIEQEQDVFSMAEVSNDICAKLIHRHPHVFGTVEVENSAEVLKNWEAIKGE
;
A
#
# COMPACT_ATOMS: atom_id res chain seq x y z
N MET A 1 -9.09 -14.54 -11.10
CA MET A 1 -9.38 -13.12 -11.44
C MET A 1 -9.56 -13.00 -12.95
N LYS A 2 -10.57 -12.27 -13.35
CA LYS A 2 -10.83 -12.03 -14.76
C LYS A 2 -9.84 -11.02 -15.33
N PRO A 3 -9.09 -11.34 -16.40
CA PRO A 3 -8.10 -10.41 -16.94
C PRO A 3 -8.77 -9.18 -17.59
N LEU A 4 -8.04 -8.09 -17.65
CA LEU A 4 -8.48 -6.88 -18.34
C LEU A 4 -8.62 -7.15 -19.84
N THR A 5 -9.70 -6.67 -20.43
CA THR A 5 -9.82 -6.65 -21.89
C THR A 5 -8.88 -5.59 -22.46
N ARG A 6 -8.55 -5.67 -23.75
CA ARG A 6 -7.74 -4.67 -24.42
C ARG A 6 -8.39 -3.28 -24.34
N GLU A 7 -9.71 -3.22 -24.47
CA GLU A 7 -10.46 -1.96 -24.37
C GLU A 7 -10.36 -1.34 -23.00
N GLN A 8 -10.52 -2.16 -21.94
CA GLN A 8 -10.37 -1.71 -20.54
C GLN A 8 -8.98 -1.19 -20.27
N ARG A 9 -7.96 -1.92 -20.74
CA ARG A 9 -6.57 -1.50 -20.59
C ARG A 9 -6.30 -0.17 -21.27
N ASP A 10 -6.70 -0.02 -22.54
CA ASP A 10 -6.49 1.20 -23.31
C ASP A 10 -7.21 2.38 -22.68
N ALA A 11 -8.40 2.19 -22.14
CA ALA A 11 -9.15 3.23 -21.44
C ALA A 11 -8.42 3.69 -20.16
N SER A 12 -7.90 2.75 -19.37
CA SER A 12 -7.15 3.06 -18.15
C SER A 12 -5.84 3.79 -18.45
N VAL A 13 -5.12 3.35 -19.47
CA VAL A 13 -3.89 4.02 -19.91
C VAL A 13 -4.19 5.46 -20.34
N ARG A 14 -5.24 5.65 -21.14
CA ARG A 14 -5.64 7.00 -21.59
C ARG A 14 -6.01 7.89 -20.42
N TYR A 15 -6.80 7.39 -19.49
CA TYR A 15 -7.17 8.11 -18.27
C TYR A 15 -5.94 8.61 -17.53
N LEU A 16 -4.95 7.75 -17.33
CA LEU A 16 -3.72 8.11 -16.62
C LEU A 16 -2.88 9.13 -17.39
N LEU A 17 -2.76 8.97 -18.70
CA LEU A 17 -1.96 9.88 -19.54
C LEU A 17 -2.59 11.27 -19.71
N GLU A 18 -3.91 11.35 -19.71
CA GLU A 18 -4.66 12.61 -19.88
C GLU A 18 -4.94 13.32 -18.57
N LYS A 19 -4.66 12.69 -17.43
CA LYS A 19 -4.93 13.28 -16.13
C LYS A 19 -4.08 14.52 -15.88
N ASN A 20 -4.73 15.62 -15.54
CA ASN A 20 -4.07 16.92 -15.31
C ASN A 20 -4.07 17.35 -13.83
N THR A 21 -4.44 16.46 -12.94
CA THR A 21 -4.37 16.63 -11.48
C THR A 21 -3.38 15.63 -10.90
N LEU A 22 -3.15 15.69 -9.58
CA LEU A 22 -2.26 14.73 -8.92
C LEU A 22 -2.80 13.30 -9.06
N TYR A 23 -1.90 12.36 -9.33
CA TYR A 23 -2.25 10.96 -9.27
C TYR A 23 -2.57 10.57 -7.83
N THR A 24 -3.61 9.77 -7.67
CA THR A 24 -4.09 9.32 -6.35
C THR A 24 -3.52 7.95 -6.01
N PHE A 25 -3.78 7.50 -4.77
CA PHE A 25 -3.46 6.13 -4.38
C PHE A 25 -4.19 5.10 -5.27
N ASP A 26 -5.45 5.35 -5.60
CA ASP A 26 -6.20 4.45 -6.50
C ASP A 26 -5.56 4.41 -7.90
N ASP A 27 -5.02 5.52 -8.36
CA ASP A 27 -4.27 5.57 -9.62
C ASP A 27 -3.03 4.67 -9.56
N LEU A 28 -2.32 4.65 -8.42
CA LEU A 28 -1.16 3.77 -8.22
C LEU A 28 -1.59 2.29 -8.30
N VAL A 29 -2.70 1.94 -7.68
CA VAL A 29 -3.25 0.58 -7.77
C VAL A 29 -3.51 0.20 -9.22
N THR A 30 -4.11 1.10 -9.99
CA THR A 30 -4.36 0.92 -11.42
C THR A 30 -3.07 0.79 -12.23
N VAL A 31 -2.06 1.62 -11.94
CA VAL A 31 -0.76 1.54 -12.61
C VAL A 31 -0.13 0.16 -12.41
N VAL A 32 -0.12 -0.36 -11.20
CA VAL A 32 0.44 -1.69 -10.92
C VAL A 32 -0.36 -2.79 -11.63
N GLU A 33 -1.68 -2.69 -11.65
CA GLU A 33 -2.53 -3.59 -12.42
C GLU A 33 -2.14 -3.61 -13.90
N LEU A 34 -1.95 -2.44 -14.49
CA LEU A 34 -1.57 -2.32 -15.90
C LEU A 34 -0.18 -2.91 -16.16
N LEU A 35 0.78 -2.63 -15.28
CA LEU A 35 2.15 -3.17 -15.42
C LEU A 35 2.15 -4.70 -15.39
N ARG A 36 1.30 -5.32 -14.58
CA ARG A 36 1.23 -6.78 -14.43
C ARG A 36 0.21 -7.45 -15.34
N SER A 37 -0.55 -6.69 -16.12
CA SER A 37 -1.52 -7.24 -17.05
C SER A 37 -0.87 -7.73 -18.34
N GLU A 38 -1.58 -8.54 -19.10
CA GLU A 38 -1.18 -8.94 -20.45
C GLU A 38 -1.00 -7.69 -21.30
N GLY A 39 0.14 -7.58 -21.98
CA GLY A 39 0.52 -6.38 -22.71
C GLY A 39 1.15 -5.29 -21.84
N GLY A 40 1.31 -5.53 -20.56
CA GLY A 40 2.03 -4.66 -19.64
C GLY A 40 3.55 -4.86 -19.71
N CYS A 41 4.23 -4.75 -18.58
CA CYS A 41 5.68 -4.88 -18.51
C CYS A 41 6.10 -6.34 -18.28
N PRO A 42 6.89 -6.95 -19.18
CA PRO A 42 7.35 -8.33 -19.00
C PRO A 42 8.10 -8.57 -17.70
N TRP A 43 8.94 -7.61 -17.28
CA TRP A 43 9.68 -7.71 -16.02
C TRP A 43 8.73 -7.72 -14.80
N ASP A 44 7.77 -6.79 -14.77
CA ASP A 44 6.80 -6.71 -13.66
C ASP A 44 5.89 -7.95 -13.62
N ARG A 45 5.56 -8.51 -14.76
CA ARG A 45 4.71 -9.71 -14.85
C ARG A 45 5.39 -10.96 -14.33
N GLU A 46 6.70 -11.03 -14.42
CA GLU A 46 7.51 -12.17 -13.97
C GLU A 46 7.73 -12.19 -12.45
N GLN A 47 7.52 -11.06 -11.78
CA GLN A 47 7.82 -10.94 -10.36
C GLN A 47 6.87 -11.76 -9.49
N THR A 48 7.42 -12.32 -8.41
CA THR A 48 6.71 -13.07 -7.39
C THR A 48 6.99 -12.44 -6.03
N HIS A 49 6.26 -12.84 -4.99
CA HIS A 49 6.58 -12.40 -3.63
C HIS A 49 8.05 -12.64 -3.29
N LYS A 50 8.58 -13.79 -3.66
CA LYS A 50 9.96 -14.15 -3.35
C LYS A 50 10.96 -13.32 -4.14
N SER A 51 10.68 -13.02 -5.41
CA SER A 51 11.62 -12.29 -6.27
C SER A 51 11.77 -10.82 -5.85
N ILE A 52 10.74 -10.21 -5.26
CA ILE A 52 10.79 -8.82 -4.82
C ILE A 52 10.86 -8.66 -3.29
N ARG A 53 11.00 -9.76 -2.56
CA ARG A 53 11.08 -9.75 -1.09
C ARG A 53 12.21 -8.87 -0.58
N ASN A 54 13.40 -9.02 -1.16
CA ASN A 54 14.56 -8.24 -0.73
C ASN A 54 14.46 -6.76 -1.10
N ASP A 55 13.78 -6.45 -2.20
CA ASP A 55 13.53 -5.07 -2.60
C ASP A 55 12.72 -4.33 -1.51
N PHE A 56 11.76 -5.02 -0.89
CA PHE A 56 10.97 -4.45 0.20
C PHE A 56 11.86 -4.04 1.38
N ILE A 57 12.82 -4.89 1.74
CA ILE A 57 13.77 -4.59 2.81
C ILE A 57 14.64 -3.40 2.42
N GLU A 58 15.18 -3.39 1.20
CA GLU A 58 16.04 -2.32 0.70
C GLU A 58 15.32 -0.97 0.72
N GLU A 59 14.09 -0.92 0.22
CA GLU A 59 13.30 0.32 0.21
C GLU A 59 13.00 0.82 1.64
N THR A 60 12.77 -0.11 2.57
CA THR A 60 12.57 0.24 3.98
C THR A 60 13.84 0.86 4.58
N TYR A 61 15.01 0.31 4.30
CA TYR A 61 16.28 0.88 4.74
C TYR A 61 16.54 2.27 4.15
N GLU A 62 16.16 2.50 2.90
CA GLU A 62 16.29 3.80 2.26
C GLU A 62 15.39 4.85 2.92
N VAL A 63 14.20 4.45 3.36
CA VAL A 63 13.33 5.32 4.18
C VAL A 63 14.02 5.69 5.49
N ILE A 64 14.62 4.72 6.17
CA ILE A 64 15.34 4.96 7.42
C ILE A 64 16.50 5.93 7.20
N GLU A 65 17.27 5.75 6.14
CA GLU A 65 18.37 6.66 5.79
C GLU A 65 17.86 8.09 5.57
N ALA A 66 16.74 8.24 4.85
CA ALA A 66 16.14 9.54 4.63
C ALA A 66 15.70 10.22 5.94
N ILE A 67 15.20 9.45 6.90
CA ILE A 67 14.84 9.94 8.24
C ILE A 67 16.09 10.37 8.99
N ASP A 68 17.13 9.52 9.01
CA ASP A 68 18.37 9.77 9.75
C ASP A 68 19.14 10.98 9.21
N THR A 69 19.08 11.20 7.90
CA THR A 69 19.75 12.35 7.27
C THR A 69 18.86 13.59 7.22
N GLU A 70 17.65 13.52 7.75
CA GLU A 70 16.69 14.62 7.78
C GLU A 70 16.44 15.24 6.39
N ASP A 71 16.32 14.37 5.37
CA ASP A 71 16.10 14.75 3.98
C ASP A 71 14.63 14.52 3.59
N PRO A 72 13.79 15.57 3.62
CA PRO A 72 12.35 15.38 3.33
C PRO A 72 12.07 15.07 1.87
N VAL A 73 12.90 15.48 0.94
CA VAL A 73 12.74 15.19 -0.50
C VAL A 73 12.98 13.70 -0.74
N LEU A 74 14.07 13.19 -0.19
CA LEU A 74 14.41 11.76 -0.27
C LEU A 74 13.34 10.92 0.45
N LEU A 75 12.90 11.35 1.63
CA LEU A 75 11.87 10.63 2.39
C LEU A 75 10.58 10.47 1.57
N ARG A 76 10.16 11.53 0.90
CA ARG A 76 8.96 11.50 0.05
C ARG A 76 9.10 10.48 -1.09
N GLU A 77 10.25 10.44 -1.73
CA GLU A 77 10.56 9.50 -2.80
C GLU A 77 10.56 8.06 -2.28
N GLU A 78 11.28 7.81 -1.19
CA GLU A 78 11.44 6.46 -0.64
C GLU A 78 10.14 5.91 -0.03
N LEU A 79 9.29 6.76 0.53
CA LEU A 79 7.96 6.36 0.98
C LEU A 79 7.11 5.88 -0.20
N GLY A 80 7.25 6.52 -1.36
CA GLY A 80 6.60 6.07 -2.59
C GLY A 80 7.06 4.68 -3.01
N ASP A 81 8.35 4.40 -2.92
CA ASP A 81 8.92 3.11 -3.27
C ASP A 81 8.45 2.00 -2.31
N VAL A 82 8.34 2.30 -1.01
CA VAL A 82 7.76 1.35 -0.04
C VAL A 82 6.28 1.13 -0.33
N LEU A 83 5.55 2.19 -0.62
CA LEU A 83 4.12 2.08 -0.97
C LEU A 83 3.91 1.20 -2.21
N LEU A 84 4.79 1.34 -3.21
CA LEU A 84 4.78 0.47 -4.40
C LEU A 84 4.92 -1.00 -4.00
N GLN A 85 5.81 -1.33 -3.08
CA GLN A 85 6.00 -2.71 -2.62
C GLN A 85 4.71 -3.28 -2.02
N VAL A 86 4.03 -2.51 -1.21
CA VAL A 86 2.75 -2.93 -0.60
C VAL A 86 1.71 -3.21 -1.68
N VAL A 87 1.51 -2.28 -2.60
CA VAL A 87 0.53 -2.40 -3.68
C VAL A 87 0.87 -3.58 -4.60
N PHE A 88 2.15 -3.78 -4.88
CA PHE A 88 2.63 -4.85 -5.75
C PHE A 88 2.34 -6.24 -5.16
N HIS A 89 2.66 -6.45 -3.88
CA HIS A 89 2.36 -7.70 -3.19
C HIS A 89 0.86 -7.96 -3.11
N ALA A 90 0.07 -6.93 -2.83
CA ALA A 90 -1.39 -7.04 -2.81
C ALA A 90 -1.94 -7.45 -4.19
N ARG A 91 -1.37 -6.91 -5.26
CA ARG A 91 -1.78 -7.26 -6.62
C ARG A 91 -1.49 -8.72 -6.95
N ILE A 92 -0.35 -9.25 -6.54
CA ILE A 92 -0.01 -10.66 -6.74
C ILE A 92 -1.10 -11.55 -6.12
N GLU A 93 -1.54 -11.25 -4.90
CA GLU A 93 -2.59 -12.02 -4.22
C GLU A 93 -3.96 -11.84 -4.89
N GLN A 94 -4.25 -10.65 -5.39
CA GLN A 94 -5.49 -10.39 -6.10
C GLN A 94 -5.59 -11.21 -7.39
N GLU A 95 -4.47 -11.43 -8.07
CA GLU A 95 -4.39 -12.27 -9.27
C GLU A 95 -4.78 -13.73 -8.98
N GLN A 96 -4.59 -14.17 -7.75
CA GLN A 96 -4.95 -15.51 -7.27
C GLN A 96 -6.30 -15.55 -6.55
N ASP A 97 -7.06 -14.46 -6.58
CA ASP A 97 -8.36 -14.30 -5.92
C ASP A 97 -8.31 -14.54 -4.40
N VAL A 98 -7.17 -14.22 -3.74
CA VAL A 98 -7.02 -14.40 -2.29
C VAL A 98 -7.44 -13.13 -1.54
N PHE A 99 -6.86 -11.99 -1.85
CA PHE A 99 -7.27 -10.68 -1.33
C PHE A 99 -6.80 -9.56 -2.26
N SER A 100 -7.34 -8.36 -2.03
CA SER A 100 -7.00 -7.16 -2.80
C SER A 100 -6.44 -6.07 -1.91
N MET A 101 -5.95 -4.99 -2.52
CA MET A 101 -5.49 -3.81 -1.76
C MET A 101 -6.61 -3.21 -0.90
N ALA A 102 -7.86 -3.28 -1.37
CA ALA A 102 -9.01 -2.81 -0.60
C ALA A 102 -9.13 -3.53 0.74
N GLU A 103 -8.90 -4.85 0.78
CA GLU A 103 -8.94 -5.64 2.01
C GLU A 103 -7.76 -5.33 2.92
N VAL A 104 -6.58 -5.11 2.37
CA VAL A 104 -5.41 -4.67 3.16
C VAL A 104 -5.72 -3.35 3.87
N SER A 105 -6.28 -2.38 3.14
CA SER A 105 -6.66 -1.08 3.70
C SER A 105 -7.78 -1.21 4.73
N ASN A 106 -8.78 -2.02 4.44
CA ASN A 106 -9.88 -2.28 5.37
C ASN A 106 -9.40 -2.84 6.69
N ASP A 107 -8.54 -3.85 6.63
CA ASP A 107 -8.07 -4.55 7.83
C ASP A 107 -7.25 -3.66 8.73
N ILE A 108 -6.35 -2.83 8.16
CA ILE A 108 -5.58 -1.90 8.99
C ILE A 108 -6.47 -0.80 9.59
N CYS A 109 -7.44 -0.28 8.83
CA CYS A 109 -8.38 0.70 9.35
C CYS A 109 -9.21 0.13 10.50
N ALA A 110 -9.77 -1.07 10.33
CA ALA A 110 -10.55 -1.74 11.36
C ALA A 110 -9.74 -1.97 12.64
N LYS A 111 -8.49 -2.43 12.48
CA LYS A 111 -7.56 -2.62 13.60
C LYS A 111 -7.32 -1.33 14.37
N LEU A 112 -6.99 -0.24 13.66
CA LEU A 112 -6.69 1.05 14.27
C LEU A 112 -7.91 1.63 14.98
N ILE A 113 -9.08 1.56 14.37
CA ILE A 113 -10.33 2.04 14.95
C ILE A 113 -10.63 1.28 16.25
N HIS A 114 -10.51 -0.05 16.22
CA HIS A 114 -10.75 -0.89 17.39
C HIS A 114 -9.75 -0.62 18.53
N ARG A 115 -8.48 -0.37 18.18
CA ARG A 115 -7.39 -0.16 19.15
C ARG A 115 -7.27 1.27 19.67
N HIS A 116 -8.10 2.19 19.17
CA HIS A 116 -8.13 3.59 19.61
C HIS A 116 -9.53 3.99 20.07
N PRO A 117 -10.08 3.32 21.12
CA PRO A 117 -11.43 3.62 21.60
C PRO A 117 -11.55 5.02 22.22
N HIS A 118 -10.43 5.67 22.54
CA HIS A 118 -10.37 7.06 23.00
C HIS A 118 -10.58 8.07 21.87
N VAL A 119 -10.40 7.65 20.61
CA VAL A 119 -10.64 8.50 19.43
C VAL A 119 -11.97 8.13 18.77
N PHE A 120 -12.23 6.84 18.61
CA PHE A 120 -13.38 6.34 17.83
C PHE A 120 -14.52 5.81 18.71
N GLY A 121 -14.39 5.88 20.03
CA GLY A 121 -15.39 5.46 20.99
C GLY A 121 -15.55 6.44 22.13
N THR A 122 -15.89 5.94 23.31
CA THR A 122 -16.20 6.74 24.50
C THR A 122 -15.15 6.69 25.60
N VAL A 123 -14.07 5.94 25.39
CA VAL A 123 -12.98 5.81 26.38
C VAL A 123 -12.20 7.13 26.41
N GLU A 124 -11.93 7.63 27.61
CA GLU A 124 -11.12 8.84 27.81
C GLU A 124 -9.71 8.45 28.27
N VAL A 125 -8.73 9.17 27.77
CA VAL A 125 -7.32 9.04 28.17
C VAL A 125 -6.70 10.42 28.37
N GLU A 126 -5.76 10.53 29.31
CA GLU A 126 -5.11 11.80 29.63
C GLU A 126 -3.71 11.92 29.05
N ASN A 127 -3.06 10.78 28.73
CA ASN A 127 -1.68 10.78 28.25
C ASN A 127 -1.34 9.53 27.44
N SER A 128 -0.15 9.52 26.86
CA SER A 128 0.33 8.40 26.03
C SER A 128 0.47 7.08 26.80
N ALA A 129 0.77 7.14 28.08
CA ALA A 129 0.91 5.91 28.90
C ALA A 129 -0.40 5.16 29.01
N GLU A 130 -1.52 5.89 29.17
CA GLU A 130 -2.85 5.27 29.22
C GLU A 130 -3.24 4.70 27.85
N VAL A 131 -2.89 5.37 26.75
CA VAL A 131 -3.11 4.86 25.40
C VAL A 131 -2.40 3.52 25.22
N LEU A 132 -1.11 3.45 25.56
CA LEU A 132 -0.31 2.23 25.44
C LEU A 132 -0.85 1.10 26.29
N LYS A 133 -1.29 1.40 27.50
CA LYS A 133 -1.90 0.41 28.40
C LYS A 133 -3.16 -0.19 27.79
N ASN A 134 -4.04 0.65 27.27
CA ASN A 134 -5.27 0.20 26.62
C ASN A 134 -4.98 -0.60 25.35
N TRP A 135 -3.99 -0.16 24.57
CA TRP A 135 -3.54 -0.86 23.36
C TRP A 135 -3.11 -2.30 23.66
N GLU A 136 -2.27 -2.50 24.69
CA GLU A 136 -1.82 -3.83 25.08
C GLU A 136 -2.98 -4.72 25.54
N ALA A 137 -3.95 -4.17 26.27
CA ALA A 137 -5.15 -4.88 26.68
C ALA A 137 -6.01 -5.32 25.49
N ILE A 138 -6.22 -4.44 24.52
CA ILE A 138 -7.05 -4.70 23.34
C ILE A 138 -6.34 -5.65 22.37
N LYS A 139 -5.02 -5.52 22.23
CA LYS A 139 -4.21 -6.35 21.35
C LYS A 139 -4.31 -7.84 21.70
N GLY A 140 -4.57 -8.16 22.95
CA GLY A 140 -4.78 -9.55 23.40
C GLY A 140 -6.13 -10.16 23.02
N GLU A 141 -7.04 -9.36 22.48
CA GLU A 141 -8.33 -9.82 21.98
C GLU A 141 -8.18 -10.35 20.54
#